data_616169fb867c7e21875574a06ca91663
#
_entry.id   616169fb867c7e21875574a06ca91663
#
_cell.length_a   1.000
_cell.length_b   1.000
_cell.length_c   1.000
_cell.angle_alpha   90.00
_cell.angle_beta   90.00
_cell.angle_gamma   90.00
#
_symmetry.space_group_name_H-M   'P 1'
#
loop_
_entity.id
_entity.type
_entity.pdbx_description
1 polymer ?
#
loop_
_entity_poly.entity_id
_entity_poly.type
_entity_poly.pdbx_seq_one_letter_code
_entity_poly.pdbx_strand_id
1 'polypeptide(L)'
;MLGVPRELAEHTLNIDPKFKPVKQFPRRFNEERRKAIGEEVARLLAAGFIIEVFHPEWLPNVVLVLKKNGTWRMCIDYTDLNKACPADPFALPHIDQIIDATSGCERLSFLDAYSSYHHIKMAVKDQE
;
A
#
# COMPACT_ATOMS: atom_id res chain seq x y z
N MET A 1 -2.49 -2.57 -17.46
CA MET A 1 -3.71 -1.91 -17.01
C MET A 1 -3.46 -0.41 -16.98
N LEU A 2 -4.32 0.39 -17.61
CA LEU A 2 -4.21 1.85 -17.56
C LEU A 2 -4.64 2.28 -16.15
N GLY A 3 -3.72 2.82 -15.37
CA GLY A 3 -4.03 3.40 -14.06
C GLY A 3 -4.81 4.70 -14.18
N VAL A 4 -5.19 5.28 -13.05
CA VAL A 4 -5.80 6.62 -13.00
C VAL A 4 -4.75 7.65 -13.42
N PRO A 5 -5.08 8.55 -14.38
CA PRO A 5 -4.19 9.65 -14.73
C PRO A 5 -3.86 10.54 -13.53
N ARG A 6 -2.65 11.05 -13.44
CA ARG A 6 -2.20 11.88 -12.30
C ARG A 6 -3.03 13.15 -12.15
N GLU A 7 -3.51 13.68 -13.26
CA GLU A 7 -4.35 14.89 -13.30
C GLU A 7 -5.71 14.70 -12.62
N LEU A 8 -6.17 13.44 -12.54
CA LEU A 8 -7.43 13.11 -11.87
C LEU A 8 -7.22 12.74 -10.39
N ALA A 9 -6.21 11.94 -10.10
CA ALA A 9 -5.88 11.56 -8.73
C ALA A 9 -4.43 11.11 -8.59
N GLU A 10 -3.77 11.59 -7.55
CA GLU A 10 -2.52 11.04 -7.04
C GLU A 10 -2.59 10.97 -5.52
N HIS A 11 -1.83 10.06 -4.93
CA HIS A 11 -1.76 9.93 -3.47
C HIS A 11 -0.59 10.74 -2.93
N THR A 12 -0.87 11.57 -1.93
CA THR A 12 0.15 12.33 -1.19
C THR A 12 0.22 11.85 0.25
N LEU A 13 1.43 11.77 0.79
CA LEU A 13 1.63 11.53 2.20
C LEU A 13 1.46 12.84 2.97
N ASN A 14 0.64 12.82 4.00
CA ASN A 14 0.43 13.96 4.88
C ASN A 14 1.20 13.73 6.19
N ILE A 15 2.53 13.77 6.12
CA ILE A 15 3.40 13.52 7.27
C ILE A 15 3.41 14.77 8.17
N ASP A 16 3.07 14.60 9.45
CA ASP A 16 3.21 15.65 10.46
C ASP A 16 4.70 15.95 10.67
N PRO A 17 5.17 17.19 10.42
CA PRO A 17 6.58 17.58 10.53
C PRO A 17 7.17 17.44 11.94
N LYS A 18 6.33 17.24 12.96
CA LYS A 18 6.79 16.94 14.33
C LYS A 18 7.39 15.55 14.49
N PHE A 19 7.03 14.62 13.60
CA PHE A 19 7.58 13.27 13.61
C PHE A 19 8.90 13.22 12.85
N LYS A 20 9.90 12.61 13.48
CA LYS A 20 11.19 12.35 12.83
C LYS A 20 11.11 11.06 12.02
N PRO A 21 11.72 11.02 10.83
CA PRO A 21 11.83 9.79 10.05
C PRO A 21 12.48 8.66 10.85
N VAL A 22 11.96 7.46 10.67
CA VAL A 22 12.43 6.25 11.36
C VAL A 22 13.02 5.28 10.36
N LYS A 23 14.26 4.84 10.64
CA LYS A 23 14.89 3.72 9.94
C LYS A 23 14.86 2.50 10.86
N GLN A 24 13.99 1.55 10.55
CA GLN A 24 13.88 0.31 11.33
C GLN A 24 15.15 -0.54 11.15
N PHE A 25 15.59 -1.21 12.22
CA PHE A 25 16.72 -2.13 12.12
C PHE A 25 16.39 -3.29 11.17
N PRO A 26 17.28 -3.62 10.21
CA PRO A 26 17.04 -4.68 9.25
C PRO A 26 16.76 -6.03 9.91
N ARG A 27 15.69 -6.69 9.53
CA ARG A 27 15.38 -8.05 9.96
C ARG A 27 16.24 -9.05 9.19
N ARG A 28 16.74 -10.07 9.88
CA ARG A 28 17.48 -11.16 9.26
C ARG A 28 16.49 -12.22 8.76
N PHE A 29 16.68 -12.66 7.54
CA PHE A 29 15.90 -13.72 6.93
C PHE A 29 16.80 -14.90 6.55
N ASN A 30 16.24 -16.12 6.59
CA ASN A 30 16.87 -17.29 6.01
C ASN A 30 16.91 -17.20 4.48
N GLU A 31 17.62 -18.13 3.82
CA GLU A 31 17.83 -18.10 2.38
C GLU A 31 16.53 -18.18 1.58
N GLU A 32 15.61 -19.06 2.00
CA GLU A 32 14.29 -19.22 1.36
C GLU A 32 13.50 -17.91 1.33
N ARG A 33 13.44 -17.22 2.49
CA ARG A 33 12.73 -15.95 2.62
C ARG A 33 13.42 -14.82 1.83
N ARG A 34 14.75 -14.79 1.82
CA ARG A 34 15.51 -13.82 1.01
C ARG A 34 15.22 -13.99 -0.48
N LYS A 35 15.18 -15.23 -0.95
CA LYS A 35 14.83 -15.56 -2.34
C LYS A 35 13.42 -15.05 -2.66
N ALA A 36 12.42 -15.35 -1.82
CA ALA A 36 11.05 -14.91 -2.01
C ALA A 36 10.93 -13.37 -2.05
N ILE A 37 11.67 -12.65 -1.20
CA ILE A 37 11.73 -11.19 -1.23
C ILE A 37 12.34 -10.69 -2.54
N GLY A 38 13.48 -11.27 -2.96
CA GLY A 38 14.17 -10.86 -4.19
C GLY A 38 13.32 -11.06 -5.44
N GLU A 39 12.61 -12.17 -5.54
CA GLU A 39 11.70 -12.46 -6.65
C GLU A 39 10.54 -11.46 -6.70
N GLU A 40 9.95 -11.14 -5.56
CA GLU A 40 8.86 -10.18 -5.49
C GLU A 40 9.31 -8.75 -5.80
N VAL A 41 10.45 -8.32 -5.27
CA VAL A 41 11.04 -7.00 -5.57
C VAL A 41 11.36 -6.88 -7.06
N ALA A 42 11.98 -7.90 -7.66
CA ALA A 42 12.27 -7.91 -9.10
C ALA A 42 10.99 -7.79 -9.94
N ARG A 43 9.92 -8.49 -9.54
CA ARG A 43 8.62 -8.43 -10.20
C ARG A 43 7.99 -7.03 -10.12
N LEU A 44 8.03 -6.40 -8.95
CA LEU A 44 7.46 -5.07 -8.73
C LEU A 44 8.25 -3.98 -9.49
N LEU A 45 9.59 -4.09 -9.52
CA LEU A 45 10.46 -3.20 -10.31
C LEU A 45 10.17 -3.33 -11.80
N ALA A 46 10.12 -4.56 -12.31
CA ALA A 46 9.83 -4.81 -13.72
C ALA A 46 8.43 -4.31 -14.15
N ALA A 47 7.47 -4.35 -13.24
CA ALA A 47 6.12 -3.84 -13.46
C ALA A 47 6.01 -2.30 -13.26
N GLY A 48 7.06 -1.63 -12.80
CA GLY A 48 7.07 -0.18 -12.55
C GLY A 48 6.23 0.26 -11.34
N PHE A 49 5.95 -0.65 -10.41
CA PHE A 49 5.22 -0.32 -9.17
C PHE A 49 6.11 0.26 -8.09
N ILE A 50 7.39 -0.02 -8.13
CA ILE A 50 8.39 0.53 -7.22
C ILE A 50 9.59 1.04 -8.01
N ILE A 51 10.35 1.93 -7.39
CA ILE A 51 11.60 2.47 -7.91
C ILE A 51 12.72 2.26 -6.90
N GLU A 52 13.96 2.25 -7.37
CA GLU A 52 15.13 2.25 -6.50
C GLU A 52 15.41 3.66 -5.99
N VAL A 53 15.61 3.79 -4.70
CA VAL A 53 15.89 5.07 -4.04
C VAL A 53 17.18 4.98 -3.25
N PHE A 54 18.03 6.00 -3.38
CA PHE A 54 19.27 6.13 -2.61
C PHE A 54 19.03 7.03 -1.39
N HIS A 55 19.38 6.53 -0.20
CA HIS A 55 19.30 7.26 1.07
C HIS A 55 17.88 7.69 1.51
N PRO A 56 16.91 6.76 1.54
CA PRO A 56 15.57 7.11 1.99
C PRO A 56 15.59 7.61 3.44
N GLU A 57 14.72 8.57 3.74
CA GLU A 57 14.54 9.06 5.12
C GLU A 57 13.81 8.05 5.98
N TRP A 58 12.74 7.45 5.44
CA TRP A 58 11.98 6.39 6.08
C TRP A 58 12.43 5.03 5.56
N LEU A 59 12.72 4.10 6.47
CA LEU A 59 13.12 2.76 6.09
C LEU A 59 12.32 1.71 6.86
N PRO A 60 11.20 1.25 6.31
CA PRO A 60 10.39 0.19 6.90
C PRO A 60 10.99 -1.20 6.63
N ASN A 61 10.67 -2.15 7.51
CA ASN A 61 11.04 -3.55 7.31
C ASN A 61 10.04 -4.29 6.41
N VAL A 62 10.56 -5.30 5.74
CA VAL A 62 9.75 -6.30 5.05
C VAL A 62 9.21 -7.31 6.04
N VAL A 63 7.96 -7.72 5.87
CA VAL A 63 7.29 -8.81 6.61
C VAL A 63 6.81 -9.85 5.62
N LEU A 64 7.18 -11.11 5.83
CA LEU A 64 6.72 -12.22 5.00
C LEU A 64 5.64 -13.02 5.74
N VAL A 65 4.52 -13.22 5.09
CA VAL A 65 3.40 -14.03 5.57
C VAL A 65 3.20 -15.21 4.64
N LEU A 66 3.17 -16.42 5.22
CA LEU A 66 2.89 -17.62 4.46
C LEU A 66 1.38 -17.73 4.19
N LYS A 67 1.00 -17.84 2.93
CA LYS A 67 -0.39 -18.08 2.52
C LYS A 67 -0.76 -19.55 2.72
N LYS A 68 -2.06 -19.86 2.77
CA LYS A 68 -2.57 -21.24 2.90
C LYS A 68 -2.11 -22.17 1.76
N ASN A 69 -1.83 -21.63 0.59
CA ASN A 69 -1.33 -22.36 -0.58
C ASN A 69 0.20 -22.57 -0.58
N GLY A 70 0.90 -22.26 0.50
CA GLY A 70 2.34 -22.42 0.63
C GLY A 70 3.19 -21.33 -0.06
N THR A 71 2.59 -20.30 -0.63
CA THR A 71 3.33 -19.16 -1.22
C THR A 71 3.53 -18.04 -0.22
N TRP A 72 4.63 -17.28 -0.34
CA TRP A 72 4.91 -16.13 0.47
C TRP A 72 4.16 -14.88 -0.04
N ARG A 73 3.65 -14.09 0.90
CA ARG A 73 3.19 -12.71 0.65
C ARG A 73 4.18 -11.75 1.29
N MET A 74 4.74 -10.87 0.49
CA MET A 74 5.55 -9.76 0.99
C MET A 74 4.64 -8.61 1.41
N CYS A 75 4.87 -8.09 2.61
CA CYS A 75 4.23 -6.90 3.16
C CYS A 75 5.32 -5.94 3.65
N ILE A 76 4.98 -4.67 3.77
CA ILE A 76 5.87 -3.65 4.30
C ILE A 76 5.31 -3.13 5.63
N ASP A 77 6.16 -2.98 6.61
CA ASP A 77 5.79 -2.52 7.95
C ASP A 77 5.77 -0.99 8.03
N TYR A 78 4.67 -0.38 7.61
CA TYR A 78 4.48 1.06 7.67
C TYR A 78 4.00 1.59 9.04
N THR A 79 4.17 0.83 10.11
CA THR A 79 3.66 1.22 11.45
C THR A 79 4.16 2.60 11.88
N ASP A 80 5.43 2.91 11.69
CA ASP A 80 6.00 4.20 12.11
C ASP A 80 5.57 5.34 11.19
N LEU A 81 5.52 5.11 9.88
CA LEU A 81 5.00 6.08 8.92
C LEU A 81 3.52 6.39 9.17
N ASN A 82 2.71 5.35 9.44
CA ASN A 82 1.29 5.53 9.75
C ASN A 82 1.04 6.32 11.03
N LYS A 83 1.94 6.25 12.02
CA LYS A 83 1.86 7.11 13.22
C LYS A 83 2.14 8.57 12.91
N ALA A 84 3.00 8.83 11.92
CA ALA A 84 3.35 10.18 11.50
C ALA A 84 2.33 10.81 10.56
N CYS A 85 1.46 10.01 9.94
CA CYS A 85 0.39 10.49 9.08
C CYS A 85 -0.92 10.54 9.88
N PRO A 86 -1.61 11.68 9.96
CA PRO A 86 -2.93 11.74 10.58
C PRO A 86 -3.90 10.82 9.82
N ALA A 87 -4.75 10.13 10.57
CA ALA A 87 -5.78 9.28 9.99
C ALA A 87 -6.76 10.13 9.15
N ASP A 88 -7.17 9.59 8.02
CA ASP A 88 -8.23 10.18 7.21
C ASP A 88 -9.53 10.22 8.05
N PRO A 89 -10.15 11.39 8.25
CA PRO A 89 -11.39 11.50 9.00
C PRO A 89 -12.60 10.92 8.25
N PHE A 90 -12.42 10.47 6.99
CA PHE A 90 -13.50 9.88 6.21
C PHE A 90 -13.82 8.47 6.75
N ALA A 91 -14.93 8.38 7.47
CA ALA A 91 -15.42 7.11 7.99
C ALA A 91 -16.00 6.25 6.85
N LEU A 92 -15.60 4.97 6.81
CA LEU A 92 -16.29 4.01 5.94
C LEU A 92 -17.76 3.88 6.39
N PRO A 93 -18.73 3.83 5.46
CA PRO A 93 -20.13 3.63 5.81
C PRO A 93 -20.31 2.28 6.49
N HIS A 94 -21.16 2.24 7.52
CA HIS A 94 -21.56 0.98 8.15
C HIS A 94 -22.38 0.14 7.17
N ILE A 95 -22.26 -1.19 7.30
CA ILE A 95 -22.98 -2.15 6.44
C ILE A 95 -24.49 -1.86 6.42
N ASP A 96 -25.07 -1.57 7.58
CA ASP A 96 -26.49 -1.24 7.71
C ASP A 96 -26.89 -0.02 6.87
N GLN A 97 -26.04 1.03 6.85
CA GLN A 97 -26.26 2.22 6.02
C GLN A 97 -26.23 1.91 4.53
N ILE A 98 -25.36 0.98 4.12
CA ILE A 98 -25.27 0.53 2.72
C ILE A 98 -26.55 -0.23 2.35
N ILE A 99 -27.02 -1.12 3.24
CA ILE A 99 -28.24 -1.90 3.05
C ILE A 99 -29.44 -0.96 2.95
N ASP A 100 -29.56 0.00 3.85
CA ASP A 100 -30.66 0.99 3.84
C ASP A 100 -30.63 1.85 2.57
N ALA A 101 -29.44 2.28 2.12
CA ALA A 101 -29.28 3.06 0.89
C ALA A 101 -29.65 2.28 -0.37
N THR A 102 -29.58 0.95 -0.34
CA THR A 102 -29.98 0.08 -1.46
C THR A 102 -31.41 -0.46 -1.36
N SER A 103 -32.09 -0.18 -0.25
CA SER A 103 -33.48 -0.57 -0.03
C SER A 103 -34.41 0.08 -1.06
N GLY A 104 -35.25 -0.74 -1.65
CA GLY A 104 -36.19 -0.28 -2.72
C GLY A 104 -35.58 -0.25 -4.13
N CYS A 105 -34.32 -0.58 -4.32
CA CYS A 105 -33.73 -0.73 -5.64
C CYS A 105 -34.05 -2.11 -6.23
N GLU A 106 -34.61 -2.14 -7.42
CA GLU A 106 -34.93 -3.40 -8.12
C GLU A 106 -33.71 -4.11 -8.68
N ARG A 107 -32.60 -3.34 -8.90
CA ARG A 107 -31.32 -3.86 -9.45
C ARG A 107 -30.17 -3.19 -8.76
N LEU A 108 -29.15 -3.99 -8.47
CA LEU A 108 -27.88 -3.53 -7.88
C LEU A 108 -26.73 -3.88 -8.83
N SER A 109 -25.80 -2.95 -9.00
CA SER A 109 -24.55 -3.19 -9.69
C SER A 109 -23.40 -3.13 -8.69
N PHE A 110 -22.52 -4.13 -8.71
CA PHE A 110 -21.33 -4.18 -7.86
C PHE A 110 -20.13 -3.93 -8.74
N LEU A 111 -19.33 -2.92 -8.36
CA LEU A 111 -18.06 -2.61 -9.02
C LEU A 111 -16.92 -2.86 -8.04
N ASP A 112 -16.03 -3.76 -8.40
CA ASP A 112 -14.79 -4.02 -7.67
C ASP A 112 -13.60 -3.64 -8.54
N ALA A 113 -12.70 -2.83 -8.00
CA ALA A 113 -11.50 -2.42 -8.70
C ALA A 113 -10.36 -3.42 -8.42
N TYR A 114 -10.06 -4.28 -9.41
CA TYR A 114 -8.92 -5.20 -9.33
C TYR A 114 -7.61 -4.44 -9.06
N SER A 115 -6.90 -4.81 -7.97
CA SER A 115 -5.65 -4.16 -7.56
C SER A 115 -5.77 -2.63 -7.44
N SER A 116 -6.85 -2.12 -6.84
CA SER A 116 -7.21 -0.69 -6.80
C SER A 116 -6.09 0.23 -6.34
N TYR A 117 -5.30 -0.18 -5.35
CA TYR A 117 -4.15 0.61 -4.85
C TYR A 117 -3.07 0.86 -5.89
N HIS A 118 -2.91 -0.03 -6.86
CA HIS A 118 -1.93 0.13 -7.95
C HIS A 118 -2.39 1.08 -9.05
N HIS A 119 -3.65 1.51 -9.03
CA HIS A 119 -4.19 2.44 -10.02
C HIS A 119 -3.86 3.91 -9.71
N ILE A 120 -3.67 4.23 -8.43
CA ILE A 120 -3.38 5.60 -7.99
C ILE A 120 -1.87 5.71 -7.76
N LYS A 121 -1.24 6.64 -8.45
CA LYS A 121 0.20 6.87 -8.34
C LYS A 121 0.51 7.71 -7.11
N MET A 122 1.63 7.44 -6.47
CA MET A 122 2.20 8.29 -5.44
C MET A 122 2.67 9.62 -6.04
N ALA A 123 2.46 10.73 -5.34
CA ALA A 123 3.00 12.03 -5.72
C ALA A 123 4.53 11.98 -5.82
N VAL A 124 5.10 12.71 -6.78
CA VAL A 124 6.55 12.64 -7.05
C VAL A 124 7.39 13.01 -5.82
N LYS A 125 6.94 13.99 -5.04
CA LYS A 125 7.61 14.43 -3.80
C LYS A 125 7.65 13.37 -2.70
N ASP A 126 6.77 12.38 -2.76
CA ASP A 126 6.59 11.34 -1.73
C ASP A 126 7.12 9.97 -2.21
N GLN A 127 7.84 9.92 -3.32
CA GLN A 127 8.40 8.68 -3.89
C GLN A 127 9.79 8.34 -3.34
N GLU A 128 10.40 9.23 -2.53
CA GLU A 128 11.74 9.07 -1.96
C GLU A 128 11.72 8.70 -0.48
#